data_b34907aff567f6b12f2bb37ddfdeaf6a
#
_entry.id   b34907aff567f6b12f2bb37ddfdeaf6a
#
_cell.length_a   1.000
_cell.length_b   1.000
_cell.length_c   1.000
_cell.angle_alpha   90.00
_cell.angle_beta   90.00
_cell.angle_gamma   90.00
#
_symmetry.space_group_name_H-M   'P 1'
#
loop_
_entity.id
_entity.type
_entity.pdbx_description
1 polymer ?
#
loop_
_entity_poly.entity_id
_entity_poly.type
_entity_poly.pdbx_seq_one_letter_code
_entity_poly.pdbx_strand_id
1 'polypeptide(L)'
;MLAPETAEQAQILASVETFLARTLPPEEIRRRDAQHVPPYDLLAEMGGAGLFALAVPVAHGGLGADWHTVALVQERLGRHAYMAASIFNRVVGFGLMSVLTYGGEDQRRKLLPRLMAGEAFCALALTE
;
A
#
# COMPACT_ATOMS: atom_id res chain seq x y z
N MET A 1 -7.54 16.80 -7.24
CA MET A 1 -7.94 15.56 -6.55
C MET A 1 -8.64 14.65 -7.55
N LEU A 2 -8.15 13.42 -7.66
CA LEU A 2 -8.78 12.40 -8.47
C LEU A 2 -10.15 12.02 -7.87
N ALA A 3 -11.13 11.77 -8.71
CA ALA A 3 -12.48 11.38 -8.30
C ALA A 3 -12.75 9.91 -8.65
N PRO A 4 -13.49 9.17 -7.81
CA PRO A 4 -13.92 7.83 -8.17
C PRO A 4 -14.90 7.87 -9.35
N GLU A 5 -14.71 6.95 -10.30
CA GLU A 5 -15.60 6.81 -11.48
C GLU A 5 -16.69 5.75 -11.24
N THR A 6 -16.47 4.87 -10.25
CA THR A 6 -17.38 3.78 -9.93
C THR A 6 -17.77 3.76 -8.44
N ALA A 7 -18.91 3.12 -8.14
CA ALA A 7 -19.36 2.91 -6.77
C ALA A 7 -18.36 2.03 -5.98
N GLU A 8 -17.71 1.07 -6.64
CA GLU A 8 -16.69 0.22 -6.03
C GLU A 8 -15.46 1.04 -5.59
N GLN A 9 -14.97 1.91 -6.46
CA GLN A 9 -13.86 2.83 -6.13
C GLN A 9 -14.23 3.75 -4.96
N ALA A 10 -15.45 4.29 -4.95
CA ALA A 10 -15.93 5.11 -3.84
C ALA A 10 -15.93 4.33 -2.51
N GLN A 11 -16.34 3.07 -2.54
CA GLN A 11 -16.35 2.19 -1.37
C GLN A 11 -14.93 1.86 -0.88
N ILE A 12 -14.00 1.58 -1.79
CA ILE A 12 -12.58 1.37 -1.47
C ILE A 12 -12.01 2.62 -0.78
N LEU A 13 -12.26 3.81 -1.34
CA LEU A 13 -11.78 5.06 -0.75
C LEU A 13 -12.37 5.31 0.65
N ALA A 14 -13.65 5.05 0.86
CA ALA A 14 -14.27 5.17 2.18
C ALA A 14 -13.63 4.23 3.21
N SER A 15 -13.28 3.02 2.80
CA SER A 15 -12.56 2.07 3.63
C SER A 15 -11.14 2.55 3.98
N VAL A 16 -10.44 3.12 3.01
CA VAL A 16 -9.11 3.73 3.20
C VAL A 16 -9.18 4.91 4.18
N GLU A 17 -10.16 5.79 4.04
CA GLU A 17 -10.37 6.93 4.92
C GLU A 17 -10.67 6.49 6.36
N THR A 18 -11.50 5.46 6.52
CA THR A 18 -11.79 4.87 7.83
C THR A 18 -10.54 4.28 8.47
N PHE A 19 -9.74 3.55 7.70
CA PHE A 19 -8.46 3.01 8.14
C PHE A 19 -7.52 4.13 8.62
N LEU A 20 -7.34 5.16 7.80
CA LEU A 20 -6.45 6.29 8.11
C LEU A 20 -6.90 7.06 9.36
N ALA A 21 -8.19 7.34 9.49
CA ALA A 21 -8.72 8.06 10.65
C ALA A 21 -8.49 7.29 11.96
N ARG A 22 -8.56 5.97 11.92
CA ARG A 22 -8.31 5.10 13.08
C ARG A 22 -6.82 4.94 13.39
N THR A 23 -6.00 4.68 12.36
CA THR A 23 -4.59 4.29 12.53
C THR A 23 -3.65 5.48 12.61
N LEU A 24 -3.95 6.55 11.89
CA LEU A 24 -3.13 7.76 11.78
C LEU A 24 -3.95 9.03 12.00
N PRO A 25 -4.57 9.21 13.17
CA PRO A 25 -5.19 10.49 13.49
C PRO A 25 -4.11 11.60 13.53
N PRO A 26 -4.49 12.89 13.38
CA PRO A 26 -3.52 13.99 13.24
C PRO A 26 -2.51 14.10 14.39
N GLU A 27 -2.92 13.78 15.60
CA GLU A 27 -2.02 13.75 16.78
C GLU A 27 -0.98 12.65 16.69
N GLU A 28 -1.34 11.48 16.17
CA GLU A 28 -0.39 10.37 15.97
C GLU A 28 0.62 10.69 14.88
N ILE A 29 0.19 11.32 13.79
CA ILE A 29 1.10 11.78 12.73
C ILE A 29 2.13 12.76 13.31
N ARG A 30 1.67 13.78 14.07
CA ARG A 30 2.56 14.75 14.72
C ARG A 30 3.51 14.10 15.72
N ARG A 31 3.02 13.14 16.50
CA ARG A 31 3.84 12.40 17.46
C ARG A 31 4.96 11.62 16.76
N ARG A 32 4.63 10.89 15.71
CA ARG A 32 5.60 10.11 14.93
C ARG A 32 6.66 11.01 14.30
N ASP A 33 6.26 12.13 13.74
CA ASP A 33 7.16 13.13 13.15
C ASP A 33 8.12 13.71 14.20
N ALA A 34 7.59 14.17 15.32
CA ALA A 34 8.39 14.79 16.39
C ALA A 34 9.37 13.81 17.04
N GLN A 35 9.00 12.54 17.16
CA GLN A 35 9.81 11.50 17.79
C GLN A 35 10.64 10.68 16.78
N HIS A 36 10.55 11.00 15.48
CA HIS A 36 11.21 10.25 14.41
C HIS A 36 10.92 8.74 14.47
N VAL A 37 9.66 8.36 14.79
CA VAL A 37 9.26 6.96 14.92
C VAL A 37 9.21 6.31 13.53
N PRO A 38 10.02 5.25 13.28
CA PRO A 38 9.95 4.52 12.03
C PRO A 38 8.57 3.86 11.85
N PRO A 39 7.96 3.95 10.66
CA PRO A 39 6.58 3.48 10.46
C PRO A 39 6.48 1.97 10.13
N TYR A 40 7.34 1.13 10.71
CA TYR A 40 7.34 -0.32 10.41
C TYR A 40 6.09 -1.05 10.89
N ASP A 41 5.47 -0.59 11.96
CA ASP A 41 4.19 -1.11 12.45
C ASP A 41 3.06 -0.93 11.45
N LEU A 42 3.10 0.15 10.65
CA LEU A 42 2.11 0.40 9.61
C LEU A 42 2.13 -0.63 8.48
N LEU A 43 3.25 -1.31 8.25
CA LEU A 43 3.35 -2.37 7.23
C LEU A 43 2.32 -3.48 7.51
N ALA A 44 2.32 -4.03 8.71
CA ALA A 44 1.39 -5.09 9.08
C ALA A 44 -0.06 -4.62 9.08
N GLU A 45 -0.32 -3.40 9.56
CA GLU A 45 -1.67 -2.84 9.59
C GLU A 45 -2.22 -2.56 8.19
N MET A 46 -1.40 -2.02 7.28
CA MET A 46 -1.78 -1.77 5.89
C MET A 46 -1.96 -3.07 5.11
N GLY A 47 -1.10 -4.08 5.36
CA GLY A 47 -1.24 -5.42 4.80
C GLY A 47 -2.53 -6.09 5.27
N GLY A 48 -2.81 -6.06 6.58
CA GLY A 48 -4.04 -6.58 7.18
C GLY A 48 -5.31 -5.90 6.68
N ALA A 49 -5.23 -4.62 6.29
CA ALA A 49 -6.32 -3.89 5.65
C ALA A 49 -6.47 -4.20 4.15
N GLY A 50 -5.63 -5.06 3.57
CA GLY A 50 -5.68 -5.44 2.16
C GLY A 50 -5.13 -4.40 1.18
N LEU A 51 -4.54 -3.32 1.67
CA LEU A 51 -4.08 -2.22 0.82
C LEU A 51 -3.01 -2.66 -0.18
N PHE A 52 -2.09 -3.51 0.23
CA PHE A 52 -1.02 -3.96 -0.65
C PHE A 52 -1.49 -4.99 -1.69
N ALA A 53 -2.57 -5.72 -1.41
CA ALA A 53 -3.15 -6.68 -2.34
C ALA A 53 -3.94 -6.04 -3.49
N LEU A 54 -4.20 -4.73 -3.42
CA LEU A 54 -5.10 -4.01 -4.30
C LEU A 54 -4.76 -4.22 -5.79
N ALA A 55 -3.52 -4.01 -6.19
CA ALA A 55 -3.07 -4.11 -7.58
C ALA A 55 -2.62 -5.52 -8.01
N VAL A 56 -2.53 -6.46 -7.08
CA VAL A 56 -2.08 -7.81 -7.38
C VAL A 56 -3.20 -8.58 -8.06
N PRO A 57 -2.93 -9.29 -9.18
CA PRO A 57 -3.94 -10.09 -9.86
C PRO A 57 -4.59 -11.14 -8.95
N VAL A 58 -5.87 -11.43 -9.15
CA VAL A 58 -6.62 -12.45 -8.40
C VAL A 58 -5.94 -13.82 -8.46
N ALA A 59 -5.35 -14.18 -9.60
CA ALA A 59 -4.60 -15.43 -9.79
C ALA A 59 -3.40 -15.57 -8.81
N HIS A 60 -2.91 -14.46 -8.26
CA HIS A 60 -1.83 -14.42 -7.27
C HIS A 60 -2.31 -14.04 -5.86
N GLY A 61 -3.60 -14.12 -5.61
CA GLY A 61 -4.19 -13.86 -4.30
C GLY A 61 -4.48 -12.39 -3.99
N GLY A 62 -4.43 -11.52 -5.00
CA GLY A 62 -4.73 -10.10 -4.88
C GLY A 62 -6.19 -9.76 -5.19
N LEU A 63 -6.48 -8.47 -5.23
CA LEU A 63 -7.81 -7.92 -5.49
C LEU A 63 -8.03 -7.55 -6.98
N GLY A 64 -6.97 -7.45 -7.78
CA GLY A 64 -7.04 -7.21 -9.21
C GLY A 64 -7.58 -5.83 -9.60
N ALA A 65 -7.45 -4.83 -8.72
CA ALA A 65 -7.88 -3.48 -9.02
C ALA A 65 -7.05 -2.86 -10.15
N ASP A 66 -7.68 -1.98 -10.92
CA ASP A 66 -7.02 -1.23 -11.97
C ASP A 66 -6.08 -0.13 -11.43
N TRP A 67 -5.23 0.39 -12.30
CA TRP A 67 -4.27 1.43 -11.93
C TRP A 67 -4.91 2.77 -11.58
N HIS A 68 -6.10 3.06 -12.09
CA HIS A 68 -6.86 4.24 -11.67
C HIS A 68 -7.24 4.12 -10.18
N THR A 69 -7.76 2.98 -9.77
CA THR A 69 -8.07 2.68 -8.36
C THR A 69 -6.84 2.76 -7.47
N VAL A 70 -5.70 2.21 -7.91
CA VAL A 70 -4.43 2.32 -7.18
C VAL A 70 -4.00 3.78 -7.02
N ALA A 71 -4.12 4.58 -8.06
CA ALA A 71 -3.80 6.01 -8.04
C ALA A 71 -4.72 6.79 -7.08
N LEU A 72 -6.02 6.49 -7.07
CA LEU A 72 -6.97 7.07 -6.12
C LEU A 72 -6.56 6.78 -4.67
N VAL A 73 -6.21 5.54 -4.36
CA VAL A 73 -5.77 5.14 -3.02
C VAL A 73 -4.45 5.82 -2.66
N GLN A 74 -3.48 5.82 -3.57
CA GLN A 74 -2.18 6.48 -3.36
C GLN A 74 -2.36 7.99 -3.06
N GLU A 75 -3.23 8.67 -3.81
CA GLU A 75 -3.54 10.08 -3.56
C GLU A 75 -4.17 10.27 -2.18
N ARG A 76 -5.13 9.44 -1.81
CA ARG A 76 -5.82 9.54 -0.53
C ARG A 76 -4.88 9.34 0.65
N LEU A 77 -4.00 8.33 0.55
CA LEU A 77 -2.94 8.10 1.54
C LEU A 77 -2.01 9.32 1.65
N GLY A 78 -1.56 9.87 0.51
CA GLY A 78 -0.64 11.00 0.48
C GLY A 78 -1.22 12.30 1.03
N ARG A 79 -2.49 12.54 0.82
CA ARG A 79 -3.20 13.71 1.36
C ARG A 79 -3.38 13.63 2.87
N HIS A 80 -3.52 12.44 3.41
CA HIS A 80 -3.70 12.23 4.85
C HIS A 80 -2.36 12.15 5.59
N ALA A 81 -1.45 11.29 5.13
CA ALA A 81 -0.16 11.05 5.76
C ALA A 81 0.87 10.57 4.74
N TYR A 82 1.89 11.39 4.47
CA TYR A 82 2.97 11.04 3.54
C TYR A 82 3.64 9.69 3.85
N MET A 83 3.81 9.37 5.13
CA MET A 83 4.41 8.09 5.54
C MET A 83 3.63 6.88 5.03
N ALA A 84 2.30 6.91 5.07
CA ALA A 84 1.46 5.84 4.57
C ALA A 84 1.59 5.71 3.04
N ALA A 85 1.56 6.82 2.32
CA ALA A 85 1.76 6.83 0.87
C ALA A 85 3.15 6.33 0.46
N SER A 86 4.18 6.70 1.20
CA SER A 86 5.56 6.25 0.97
C SER A 86 5.70 4.74 1.14
N ILE A 87 5.11 4.16 2.20
CA ILE A 87 5.08 2.71 2.42
C ILE A 87 4.32 2.01 1.29
N PHE A 88 3.12 2.49 0.97
CA PHE A 88 2.29 1.93 -0.09
C PHE A 88 3.05 1.88 -1.42
N ASN A 89 3.66 2.98 -1.83
CA ASN A 89 4.43 3.03 -3.06
C ASN A 89 5.62 2.07 -3.06
N ARG A 90 6.34 1.92 -1.93
CA ARG A 90 7.46 0.99 -1.84
C ARG A 90 7.02 -0.47 -1.93
N VAL A 91 5.94 -0.83 -1.28
CA VAL A 91 5.45 -2.21 -1.31
C VAL A 91 4.80 -2.52 -2.66
N VAL A 92 3.87 -1.68 -3.12
CA VAL A 92 3.12 -1.93 -4.36
C VAL A 92 4.00 -1.63 -5.58
N GLY A 93 4.55 -0.42 -5.68
CA GLY A 93 5.29 0.01 -6.87
C GLY A 93 6.63 -0.71 -7.04
N PHE A 94 7.47 -0.68 -6.00
CA PHE A 94 8.82 -1.26 -6.10
C PHE A 94 8.84 -2.76 -5.82
N GLY A 95 8.09 -3.23 -4.84
CA GLY A 95 8.10 -4.63 -4.42
C GLY A 95 7.23 -5.53 -5.29
N LEU A 96 5.92 -5.41 -5.12
CA LEU A 96 4.95 -6.30 -5.75
C LEU A 96 5.02 -6.26 -7.27
N MET A 97 5.09 -5.07 -7.87
CA MET A 97 5.14 -4.95 -9.33
C MET A 97 6.43 -5.51 -9.93
N SER A 98 7.57 -5.34 -9.26
CA SER A 98 8.83 -5.93 -9.72
C SER A 98 8.78 -7.45 -9.69
N VAL A 99 8.25 -8.04 -8.59
CA VAL A 99 8.10 -9.49 -8.46
C VAL A 99 7.08 -10.04 -9.47
N LEU A 100 5.96 -9.35 -9.67
CA LEU A 100 4.94 -9.76 -10.65
C LEU A 100 5.47 -9.71 -12.08
N THR A 101 6.23 -8.67 -12.44
CA THR A 101 6.68 -8.46 -13.81
C THR A 101 7.89 -9.32 -14.17
N TYR A 102 8.87 -9.41 -13.26
CA TYR A 102 10.17 -10.00 -13.55
C TYR A 102 10.50 -11.25 -12.74
N GLY A 103 9.73 -11.54 -11.70
CA GLY A 103 9.97 -12.70 -10.84
C GLY A 103 9.59 -14.01 -11.54
N GLY A 104 10.38 -15.07 -11.28
CA GLY A 104 9.99 -16.44 -11.61
C GLY A 104 8.90 -16.97 -10.68
N GLU A 105 8.30 -18.11 -11.04
CA GLU A 105 7.20 -18.71 -10.28
C GLU A 105 7.54 -18.96 -8.80
N ASP A 106 8.76 -19.41 -8.50
CA ASP A 106 9.21 -19.62 -7.12
C ASP A 106 9.32 -18.31 -6.33
N GLN A 107 9.77 -17.24 -6.97
CA GLN A 107 9.85 -15.92 -6.37
C GLN A 107 8.45 -15.36 -6.11
N ARG A 108 7.56 -15.44 -7.09
CA ARG A 108 6.15 -15.02 -6.92
C ARG A 108 5.49 -15.77 -5.77
N ARG A 109 5.61 -17.09 -5.74
CA ARG A 109 5.02 -17.94 -4.70
C ARG A 109 5.54 -17.60 -3.30
N LYS A 110 6.82 -17.27 -3.16
CA LYS A 110 7.44 -16.97 -1.86
C LYS A 110 7.26 -15.52 -1.42
N LEU A 111 7.34 -14.56 -2.34
CA LEU A 111 7.41 -13.15 -2.00
C LEU A 111 6.06 -12.44 -2.00
N LEU A 112 5.17 -12.75 -2.95
CA LEU A 112 3.89 -12.03 -3.07
C LEU A 112 3.05 -12.12 -1.79
N PRO A 113 2.83 -13.29 -1.17
CA PRO A 113 2.03 -13.36 0.06
C PRO A 113 2.62 -12.52 1.19
N ARG A 114 3.94 -12.54 1.36
CA ARG A 114 4.63 -11.80 2.42
C ARG A 114 4.58 -10.28 2.21
N LEU A 115 4.73 -9.84 0.96
CA LEU A 115 4.61 -8.43 0.60
C LEU A 115 3.16 -7.94 0.78
N MET A 116 2.17 -8.72 0.34
CA MET A 116 0.75 -8.38 0.53
C MET A 116 0.35 -8.32 2.01
N ALA A 117 0.90 -9.21 2.83
CA ALA A 117 0.63 -9.22 4.27
C ALA A 117 1.36 -8.11 5.05
N GLY A 118 2.27 -7.38 4.43
CA GLY A 118 3.10 -6.40 5.13
C GLY A 118 4.18 -7.01 6.01
N GLU A 119 4.55 -8.27 5.77
CA GLU A 119 5.65 -8.97 6.48
C GLU A 119 7.03 -8.67 5.89
N ALA A 120 7.05 -8.08 4.71
CA ALA A 120 8.27 -7.68 4.02
C ALA A 120 7.99 -6.44 3.18
N PHE A 121 9.03 -5.67 2.88
CA PHE A 121 8.98 -4.62 1.88
C PHE A 121 10.28 -4.59 1.08
N CYS A 122 10.24 -3.92 -0.07
CA CYS A 122 11.38 -3.82 -0.95
C CYS A 122 11.98 -2.42 -0.93
N ALA A 123 13.28 -2.34 -1.08
CA ALA A 123 13.99 -1.11 -1.38
C ALA A 123 14.61 -1.21 -2.78
N LEU A 124 14.61 -0.11 -3.50
CA LEU A 124 15.21 -0.02 -4.81
C LEU A 124 16.60 0.62 -4.69
N ALA A 125 17.64 -0.11 -5.05
CA ALA A 125 19.02 0.37 -5.14
C ALA A 125 19.40 0.48 -6.62
N LEU A 126 19.02 1.57 -7.28
CA LEU A 126 19.19 1.76 -8.71
C LEU A 126 20.28 2.80 -9.04
N THR A 127 20.38 3.83 -8.24
CA THR A 127 21.31 4.95 -8.48
C THR A 127 22.55 4.77 -7.62
N GLU A 128 23.71 4.76 -8.25
CA GLU A 128 25.03 4.73 -7.61
C GLU A 128 25.62 6.16 -7.49
#